data_46dfee4fbd02b37e781c4d39d7988007
#
_entry.id   46dfee4fbd02b37e781c4d39d7988007
#
_cell.length_a   1.000
_cell.length_b   1.000
_cell.length_c   1.000
_cell.angle_alpha   90.00
_cell.angle_beta   90.00
_cell.angle_gamma   90.00
#
_symmetry.space_group_name_H-M   'P 1'
#
loop_
_entity.id
_entity.type
_entity.pdbx_description
1 polymer ?
#
loop_
_entity_poly.entity_id
_entity_poly.type
_entity_poly.pdbx_seq_one_letter_code
_entity_poly.pdbx_strand_id
1 'polypeptide(L)'
;MKDLFGKALLDYQTNNNPEDLITETSISEADEMSVAYLFRDYSTMPPIEQKAMELATGSVLDVGCGAGSHSLYLQDMRKLDVTAIDISENAIKACKLRGVKNAFTEDIRVLHTKQKYDTILLLMNGTGIFGKVSNISAYLQKLKSLLNPGGQVLIDSSDIIYMFDDDDDGGKWIPADGYYGELTFSITYKGDTEAEFDWLYLDYNTLQNAAYANGFECELVLEGAHFDYLAKLSI
;
A
#
# COMPACT_ATOMS: atom_id res chain seq x y z
N MET A 1 -1.15 4.57 18.82
CA MET A 1 -0.55 5.17 17.61
C MET A 1 -0.87 6.65 17.62
N LYS A 2 0.12 7.53 17.38
CA LYS A 2 -0.09 8.99 17.36
C LYS A 2 -0.76 9.46 16.06
N ASP A 3 -0.82 8.60 15.03
CA ASP A 3 -1.36 8.87 13.69
C ASP A 3 -0.66 10.07 13.01
N LEU A 4 0.68 10.08 13.05
CA LEU A 4 1.46 11.19 12.51
C LEU A 4 1.38 11.28 10.99
N PHE A 5 1.35 10.13 10.29
CA PHE A 5 1.15 10.10 8.85
C PHE A 5 -0.17 10.75 8.46
N GLY A 6 -1.27 10.31 9.08
CA GLY A 6 -2.59 10.91 8.83
C GLY A 6 -2.67 12.38 9.24
N LYS A 7 -1.98 12.77 10.32
CA LYS A 7 -1.91 14.18 10.74
C LYS A 7 -1.23 15.04 9.68
N ALA A 8 -0.13 14.57 9.07
CA ALA A 8 0.52 15.28 7.97
C ALA A 8 -0.40 15.45 6.76
N LEU A 9 -1.15 14.39 6.38
CA LEU A 9 -2.14 14.45 5.32
C LEU A 9 -3.25 15.49 5.61
N LEU A 10 -3.78 15.49 6.83
CA LEU A 10 -4.85 16.41 7.21
C LEU A 10 -4.35 17.86 7.28
N ASP A 11 -3.17 18.09 7.85
CA ASP A 11 -2.55 19.42 7.91
C ASP A 11 -2.28 19.96 6.49
N TYR A 12 -1.82 19.10 5.56
CA TYR A 12 -1.65 19.48 4.16
C TYR A 12 -2.98 19.85 3.50
N GLN A 13 -4.00 19.00 3.65
CA GLN A 13 -5.32 19.24 3.07
C GLN A 13 -5.98 20.52 3.59
N THR A 14 -5.74 20.86 4.84
CA THR A 14 -6.36 22.05 5.49
C THR A 14 -5.46 23.29 5.48
N ASN A 15 -4.27 23.19 4.89
CA ASN A 15 -3.22 24.23 4.92
C ASN A 15 -2.86 24.68 6.35
N ASN A 16 -2.81 23.74 7.28
CA ASN A 16 -2.50 23.96 8.69
C ASN A 16 -1.00 23.85 8.94
N ASN A 17 -0.20 24.76 8.36
CA ASN A 17 1.26 24.77 8.44
C ASN A 17 1.87 23.38 8.17
N PRO A 18 1.61 22.77 6.98
CA PRO A 18 2.11 21.43 6.68
C PRO A 18 3.64 21.42 6.59
N GLU A 19 4.22 20.31 7.03
CA GLU A 19 5.62 19.95 6.85
C GLU A 19 5.70 18.61 6.15
N ASP A 20 6.83 18.26 5.55
CA ASP A 20 7.05 16.94 5.00
C ASP A 20 7.36 15.93 6.13
N LEU A 21 7.14 14.66 5.84
CA LEU A 21 7.41 13.57 6.78
C LEU A 21 8.89 13.20 6.73
N ILE A 22 9.44 12.79 7.86
CA ILE A 22 10.72 12.08 7.89
C ILE A 22 10.42 10.61 8.11
N THR A 23 10.93 9.76 7.25
CA THR A 23 10.80 8.30 7.31
C THR A 23 12.15 7.65 7.48
N GLU A 24 12.22 6.61 8.29
CA GLU A 24 13.43 5.84 8.56
C GLU A 24 13.04 4.36 8.63
N THR A 25 13.93 3.49 8.18
CA THR A 25 13.73 2.04 8.29
C THR A 25 14.89 1.38 9.02
N SER A 26 14.73 0.11 9.40
CA SER A 26 15.81 -0.67 10.02
C SER A 26 17.05 -0.84 9.14
N ILE A 27 16.99 -0.51 7.84
CA ILE A 27 18.11 -0.66 6.88
C ILE A 27 18.43 0.63 6.10
N SER A 28 17.71 1.73 6.34
CA SER A 28 17.97 3.02 5.69
C SER A 28 18.04 4.13 6.71
N GLU A 29 18.84 5.16 6.41
CA GLU A 29 18.86 6.40 7.17
C GLU A 29 17.55 7.17 6.99
N ALA A 30 17.33 8.16 7.87
CA ALA A 30 16.18 9.05 7.80
C ALA A 30 16.18 9.85 6.48
N ASP A 31 15.05 9.87 5.79
CA ASP A 31 14.85 10.57 4.53
C ASP A 31 13.52 11.34 4.54
N GLU A 32 13.47 12.42 3.76
CA GLU A 32 12.29 13.28 3.65
C GLU A 32 11.29 12.74 2.65
N MET A 33 10.05 12.52 3.09
CA MET A 33 8.94 12.12 2.23
C MET A 33 7.99 13.31 2.04
N SER A 34 7.89 13.81 0.80
CA SER A 34 7.00 14.92 0.49
C SER A 34 5.53 14.53 0.65
N VAL A 35 4.83 15.22 1.55
CA VAL A 35 3.38 15.03 1.74
C VAL A 35 2.61 15.43 0.48
N ALA A 36 3.06 16.43 -0.27
CA ALA A 36 2.46 16.83 -1.54
C ALA A 36 2.40 15.68 -2.55
N TYR A 37 3.42 14.79 -2.56
CA TYR A 37 3.44 13.63 -3.43
C TYR A 37 2.25 12.67 -3.19
N LEU A 38 1.76 12.60 -1.96
CA LEU A 38 0.61 11.75 -1.60
C LEU A 38 -0.74 12.30 -2.13
N PHE A 39 -0.74 13.56 -2.61
CA PHE A 39 -1.91 14.23 -3.17
C PHE A 39 -1.89 14.30 -4.72
N ARG A 40 -0.95 13.59 -5.36
CA ARG A 40 -0.77 13.58 -6.81
C ARG A 40 -2.04 13.20 -7.56
N ASP A 41 -2.18 13.71 -8.76
CA ASP A 41 -3.19 13.29 -9.71
C ASP A 41 -2.71 12.13 -10.60
N TYR A 42 -3.60 11.57 -11.42
CA TYR A 42 -3.29 10.45 -12.30
C TYR A 42 -2.11 10.73 -13.25
N SER A 43 -1.96 11.96 -13.74
CA SER A 43 -0.91 12.31 -14.71
C SER A 43 0.50 12.24 -14.12
N THR A 44 0.60 12.37 -12.80
CA THR A 44 1.84 12.35 -12.03
C THR A 44 2.04 11.05 -11.22
N MET A 45 1.08 10.12 -11.29
CA MET A 45 1.27 8.77 -10.73
C MET A 45 2.35 8.00 -11.47
N PRO A 46 3.18 7.19 -10.79
CA PRO A 46 4.07 6.23 -11.44
C PRO A 46 3.34 5.28 -12.39
N PRO A 47 4.01 4.74 -13.42
CA PRO A 47 3.41 3.82 -14.39
C PRO A 47 2.70 2.61 -13.75
N ILE A 48 3.22 2.08 -12.64
CA ILE A 48 2.63 0.99 -11.87
C ILE A 48 1.24 1.36 -11.35
N GLU A 49 1.11 2.54 -10.75
CA GLU A 49 -0.17 3.02 -10.23
C GLU A 49 -1.14 3.33 -11.37
N GLN A 50 -0.67 4.00 -12.44
CA GLN A 50 -1.49 4.26 -13.63
C GLN A 50 -2.04 2.96 -14.21
N LYS A 51 -1.20 1.91 -14.28
CA LYS A 51 -1.62 0.59 -14.77
C LYS A 51 -2.66 -0.05 -13.88
N ALA A 52 -2.52 0.04 -12.56
CA ALA A 52 -3.54 -0.42 -11.63
C ALA A 52 -4.87 0.33 -11.81
N MET A 53 -4.81 1.65 -12.01
CA MET A 53 -6.01 2.47 -12.28
C MET A 53 -6.71 2.07 -13.60
N GLU A 54 -5.96 1.69 -14.63
CA GLU A 54 -6.51 1.18 -15.90
C GLU A 54 -7.21 -0.16 -15.74
N LEU A 55 -6.65 -1.07 -14.94
CA LEU A 55 -7.15 -2.42 -14.74
C LEU A 55 -8.31 -2.50 -13.74
N ALA A 56 -8.47 -1.50 -12.87
CA ALA A 56 -9.55 -1.48 -11.90
C ALA A 56 -10.92 -1.44 -12.60
N THR A 57 -11.85 -2.30 -12.15
CA THR A 57 -13.20 -2.44 -12.72
C THR A 57 -14.24 -2.68 -11.63
N GLY A 58 -15.50 -2.40 -11.95
CA GLY A 58 -16.65 -2.71 -11.09
C GLY A 58 -16.65 -1.96 -9.76
N SER A 59 -17.01 -2.64 -8.70
CA SER A 59 -16.94 -2.14 -7.33
C SER A 59 -15.51 -2.29 -6.79
N VAL A 60 -14.95 -1.21 -6.23
CA VAL A 60 -13.54 -1.13 -5.82
C VAL A 60 -13.42 -0.92 -4.32
N LEU A 61 -12.54 -1.69 -3.67
CA LEU A 61 -12.06 -1.44 -2.32
C LEU A 61 -10.62 -0.93 -2.38
N ASP A 62 -10.39 0.30 -1.96
CA ASP A 62 -9.06 0.92 -1.86
C ASP A 62 -8.57 0.80 -0.40
N VAL A 63 -7.57 -0.05 -0.16
CA VAL A 63 -7.08 -0.41 1.17
C VAL A 63 -5.79 0.35 1.48
N GLY A 64 -5.78 1.09 2.59
CA GLY A 64 -4.69 2.01 2.92
C GLY A 64 -4.75 3.24 2.02
N CYS A 65 -5.94 3.82 1.83
CA CYS A 65 -6.20 4.84 0.82
C CYS A 65 -5.43 6.16 1.03
N GLY A 66 -4.84 6.38 2.20
CA GLY A 66 -4.08 7.59 2.54
C GLY A 66 -4.87 8.87 2.26
N ALA A 67 -4.36 9.72 1.37
CA ALA A 67 -5.02 10.96 0.95
C ALA A 67 -6.15 10.73 -0.09
N GLY A 68 -6.35 9.51 -0.58
CA GLY A 68 -7.42 9.15 -1.51
C GLY A 68 -7.17 9.49 -2.97
N SER A 69 -5.92 9.62 -3.41
CA SER A 69 -5.60 9.98 -4.80
C SER A 69 -6.10 8.95 -5.80
N HIS A 70 -5.91 7.65 -5.54
CA HIS A 70 -6.43 6.55 -6.36
C HIS A 70 -7.96 6.53 -6.33
N SER A 71 -8.54 6.60 -5.13
CA SER A 71 -9.99 6.62 -4.93
C SER A 71 -10.68 7.73 -5.71
N LEU A 72 -10.14 8.95 -5.68
CA LEU A 72 -10.70 10.10 -6.43
C LEU A 72 -10.66 9.88 -7.93
N TYR A 73 -9.52 9.41 -8.46
CA TYR A 73 -9.41 9.14 -9.89
C TYR A 73 -10.43 8.07 -10.35
N LEU A 74 -10.54 6.97 -9.62
CA LEU A 74 -11.49 5.91 -9.94
C LEU A 74 -12.95 6.39 -9.82
N GLN A 75 -13.27 7.13 -8.77
CA GLN A 75 -14.60 7.69 -8.54
C GLN A 75 -14.99 8.72 -9.60
N ASP A 76 -14.11 9.70 -9.88
CA ASP A 76 -14.46 10.90 -10.63
C ASP A 76 -14.17 10.76 -12.13
N MET A 77 -13.11 10.08 -12.50
CA MET A 77 -12.72 9.89 -13.91
C MET A 77 -13.22 8.58 -14.47
N ARG A 78 -13.04 7.47 -13.74
CA ARG A 78 -13.46 6.13 -14.18
C ARG A 78 -14.94 5.83 -13.86
N LYS A 79 -15.59 6.65 -13.00
CA LYS A 79 -16.98 6.50 -12.57
C LYS A 79 -17.29 5.16 -11.92
N LEU A 80 -16.30 4.59 -11.22
CA LEU A 80 -16.45 3.35 -10.48
C LEU A 80 -17.06 3.60 -9.09
N ASP A 81 -17.68 2.55 -8.52
CA ASP A 81 -18.15 2.56 -7.14
C ASP A 81 -16.98 2.23 -6.21
N VAL A 82 -16.45 3.24 -5.51
CA VAL A 82 -15.24 3.13 -4.70
C VAL A 82 -15.59 3.21 -3.23
N THR A 83 -15.11 2.25 -2.46
CA THR A 83 -15.03 2.28 -1.00
C THR A 83 -13.55 2.40 -0.60
N ALA A 84 -13.20 3.44 0.11
CA ALA A 84 -11.84 3.71 0.60
C ALA A 84 -11.76 3.41 2.09
N ILE A 85 -10.74 2.68 2.52
CA ILE A 85 -10.49 2.40 3.95
C ILE A 85 -9.04 2.71 4.33
N ASP A 86 -8.87 3.21 5.54
CA ASP A 86 -7.57 3.42 6.16
C ASP A 86 -7.71 3.28 7.67
N ILE A 87 -6.64 2.88 8.35
CA ILE A 87 -6.62 2.82 9.83
C ILE A 87 -6.51 4.21 10.47
N SER A 88 -6.05 5.20 9.71
CA SER A 88 -5.87 6.58 10.14
C SER A 88 -7.17 7.37 10.05
N GLU A 89 -7.67 7.85 11.19
CA GLU A 89 -8.82 8.76 11.19
C GLU A 89 -8.53 10.07 10.47
N ASN A 90 -7.30 10.58 10.56
CA ASN A 90 -6.92 11.85 9.93
C ASN A 90 -6.79 11.70 8.41
N ALA A 91 -6.27 10.58 7.90
CA ALA A 91 -6.26 10.27 6.48
C ALA A 91 -7.70 10.23 5.93
N ILE A 92 -8.62 9.56 6.62
CA ILE A 92 -10.03 9.51 6.23
C ILE A 92 -10.70 10.88 6.28
N LYS A 93 -10.36 11.75 7.24
CA LYS A 93 -10.82 13.14 7.24
C LYS A 93 -10.32 13.91 6.01
N ALA A 94 -9.02 13.76 5.67
CA ALA A 94 -8.45 14.35 4.46
C ALA A 94 -9.14 13.84 3.18
N CYS A 95 -9.35 12.52 3.05
CA CYS A 95 -10.12 11.92 1.95
C CYS A 95 -11.50 12.54 1.78
N LYS A 96 -12.26 12.68 2.87
CA LYS A 96 -13.60 13.26 2.84
C LYS A 96 -13.58 14.73 2.43
N LEU A 97 -12.62 15.50 2.93
CA LEU A 97 -12.44 16.92 2.53
C LEU A 97 -12.07 17.05 1.06
N ARG A 98 -11.36 16.09 0.48
CA ARG A 98 -11.05 16.02 -0.95
C ARG A 98 -12.23 15.58 -1.82
N GLY A 99 -13.29 15.01 -1.24
CA GLY A 99 -14.50 14.61 -1.97
C GLY A 99 -14.63 13.10 -2.22
N VAL A 100 -13.84 12.24 -1.57
CA VAL A 100 -14.07 10.80 -1.60
C VAL A 100 -15.39 10.49 -0.90
N LYS A 101 -16.33 9.86 -1.61
CA LYS A 101 -17.72 9.71 -1.15
C LYS A 101 -17.87 8.67 -0.03
N ASN A 102 -17.23 7.51 -0.22
CA ASN A 102 -17.32 6.39 0.71
C ASN A 102 -15.93 6.13 1.30
N ALA A 103 -15.56 6.87 2.35
CA ALA A 103 -14.29 6.70 3.06
C ALA A 103 -14.53 6.40 4.53
N PHE A 104 -13.90 5.34 5.06
CA PHE A 104 -14.13 4.83 6.41
C PHE A 104 -12.84 4.52 7.12
N THR A 105 -12.78 4.80 8.42
CA THR A 105 -11.68 4.37 9.28
C THR A 105 -11.90 2.91 9.65
N GLU A 106 -11.18 2.02 8.97
CA GLU A 106 -11.32 0.57 9.13
C GLU A 106 -9.98 -0.14 8.96
N ASP A 107 -9.79 -1.22 9.70
CA ASP A 107 -8.66 -2.13 9.52
C ASP A 107 -9.11 -3.34 8.70
N ILE A 108 -8.46 -3.55 7.56
CA ILE A 108 -8.77 -4.67 6.65
C ILE A 108 -8.79 -6.03 7.37
N ARG A 109 -7.94 -6.23 8.39
CA ARG A 109 -7.84 -7.49 9.12
C ARG A 109 -9.14 -7.87 9.82
N VAL A 110 -9.83 -6.87 10.36
CA VAL A 110 -11.06 -7.05 11.16
C VAL A 110 -12.30 -6.51 10.48
N LEU A 111 -12.20 -6.02 9.25
CA LEU A 111 -13.34 -5.51 8.48
C LEU A 111 -14.45 -6.55 8.35
N HIS A 112 -15.61 -6.25 8.89
CA HIS A 112 -16.80 -7.08 8.78
C HIS A 112 -17.82 -6.42 7.86
N THR A 113 -17.92 -6.92 6.63
CA THR A 113 -18.87 -6.43 5.64
C THR A 113 -19.50 -7.57 4.85
N LYS A 114 -20.74 -7.37 4.41
CA LYS A 114 -21.40 -8.25 3.42
C LYS A 114 -21.11 -7.83 1.98
N GLN A 115 -20.56 -6.62 1.79
CA GLN A 115 -20.18 -6.10 0.49
C GLN A 115 -19.01 -6.90 -0.05
N LYS A 116 -19.04 -7.16 -1.36
CA LYS A 116 -17.99 -7.79 -2.13
C LYS A 116 -17.55 -6.84 -3.21
N TYR A 117 -16.33 -7.03 -3.67
CA TYR A 117 -15.68 -6.13 -4.61
C TYR A 117 -15.18 -6.88 -5.84
N ASP A 118 -15.21 -6.20 -6.98
CA ASP A 118 -14.65 -6.71 -8.24
C ASP A 118 -13.16 -6.43 -8.32
N THR A 119 -12.71 -5.35 -7.67
CA THR A 119 -11.30 -5.00 -7.55
C THR A 119 -10.97 -4.59 -6.12
N ILE A 120 -9.87 -5.10 -5.58
CA ILE A 120 -9.26 -4.61 -4.34
C ILE A 120 -7.89 -4.03 -4.69
N LEU A 121 -7.61 -2.81 -4.22
CA LEU A 121 -6.32 -2.13 -4.41
C LEU A 121 -5.52 -2.14 -3.12
N LEU A 122 -4.24 -2.48 -3.23
CA LEU A 122 -3.21 -2.28 -2.23
C LEU A 122 -2.01 -1.68 -2.96
N LEU A 123 -1.87 -0.37 -2.94
CA LEU A 123 -0.89 0.36 -3.75
C LEU A 123 0.02 1.23 -2.89
N MET A 124 1.19 1.61 -3.44
CA MET A 124 2.31 2.26 -2.77
C MET A 124 3.00 1.34 -1.74
N ASN A 125 3.55 0.25 -2.24
CA ASN A 125 4.04 -0.87 -1.45
C ASN A 125 2.91 -1.49 -0.61
N GLY A 126 1.87 -1.93 -1.31
CA GLY A 126 0.66 -2.47 -0.70
C GLY A 126 0.89 -3.71 0.16
N THR A 127 1.98 -4.47 -0.09
CA THR A 127 2.38 -5.59 0.78
C THR A 127 2.85 -5.13 2.16
N GLY A 128 3.23 -3.86 2.31
CA GLY A 128 3.71 -3.27 3.56
C GLY A 128 2.74 -3.46 4.72
N ILE A 129 1.43 -3.36 4.45
CA ILE A 129 0.40 -3.52 5.48
C ILE A 129 0.37 -4.93 6.11
N PHE A 130 0.99 -5.93 5.47
CA PHE A 130 1.08 -7.28 6.04
C PHE A 130 2.07 -7.34 7.20
N GLY A 131 3.04 -6.43 7.23
CA GLY A 131 4.06 -6.29 8.26
C GLY A 131 5.12 -7.39 8.21
N LYS A 132 4.70 -8.65 8.21
CA LYS A 132 5.59 -9.83 8.21
C LYS A 132 5.11 -10.93 7.27
N VAL A 133 6.05 -11.73 6.76
CA VAL A 133 5.76 -12.90 5.90
C VAL A 133 4.79 -13.86 6.58
N SER A 134 4.91 -14.06 7.89
CA SER A 134 4.00 -14.93 8.65
C SER A 134 2.53 -14.53 8.58
N ASN A 135 2.22 -13.29 8.24
CA ASN A 135 0.85 -12.77 8.16
C ASN A 135 0.25 -12.86 6.76
N ILE A 136 1.04 -13.11 5.71
CA ILE A 136 0.60 -13.03 4.30
C ILE A 136 -0.65 -13.89 4.08
N SER A 137 -0.63 -15.16 4.52
CA SER A 137 -1.77 -16.04 4.31
C SER A 137 -3.08 -15.52 4.93
N ALA A 138 -3.00 -14.94 6.14
CA ALA A 138 -4.18 -14.37 6.79
C ALA A 138 -4.75 -13.19 6.00
N TYR A 139 -3.88 -12.30 5.50
CA TYR A 139 -4.31 -11.19 4.65
C TYR A 139 -4.87 -11.67 3.31
N LEU A 140 -4.20 -12.60 2.62
CA LEU A 140 -4.69 -13.13 1.33
C LEU A 140 -6.05 -13.82 1.48
N GLN A 141 -6.26 -14.63 2.52
CA GLN A 141 -7.57 -15.22 2.79
C GLN A 141 -8.63 -14.16 3.11
N LYS A 142 -8.25 -13.11 3.82
CA LYS A 142 -9.14 -11.98 4.07
C LYS A 142 -9.55 -11.28 2.78
N LEU A 143 -8.58 -10.92 1.93
CA LEU A 143 -8.84 -10.29 0.63
C LEU A 143 -9.72 -11.18 -0.25
N LYS A 144 -9.40 -12.48 -0.33
CA LYS A 144 -10.21 -13.47 -1.05
C LYS A 144 -11.65 -13.49 -0.58
N SER A 145 -11.86 -13.41 0.75
CA SER A 145 -13.19 -13.39 1.33
C SER A 145 -14.01 -12.16 0.96
N LEU A 146 -13.39 -11.09 0.47
CA LEU A 146 -14.04 -9.83 0.09
C LEU A 146 -14.28 -9.71 -1.43
N LEU A 147 -13.72 -10.61 -2.25
CA LEU A 147 -13.91 -10.59 -3.69
C LEU A 147 -15.25 -11.17 -4.13
N ASN A 148 -15.78 -10.60 -5.20
CA ASN A 148 -16.79 -11.23 -6.04
C ASN A 148 -16.17 -12.41 -6.81
N PRO A 149 -16.97 -13.41 -7.26
CA PRO A 149 -16.48 -14.41 -8.22
C PRO A 149 -15.89 -13.73 -9.46
N GLY A 150 -14.66 -14.10 -9.82
CA GLY A 150 -13.90 -13.48 -10.92
C GLY A 150 -13.31 -12.10 -10.57
N GLY A 151 -13.33 -11.71 -9.32
CA GLY A 151 -12.71 -10.48 -8.85
C GLY A 151 -11.19 -10.59 -8.76
N GLN A 152 -10.53 -9.44 -8.60
CA GLN A 152 -9.07 -9.31 -8.61
C GLN A 152 -8.55 -8.46 -7.45
N VAL A 153 -7.32 -8.73 -7.03
CA VAL A 153 -6.52 -7.84 -6.18
C VAL A 153 -5.40 -7.27 -7.06
N LEU A 154 -5.24 -5.95 -7.08
CA LEU A 154 -4.10 -5.26 -7.67
C LEU A 154 -3.21 -4.78 -6.52
N ILE A 155 -2.03 -5.36 -6.45
CA ILE A 155 -1.09 -5.14 -5.35
C ILE A 155 0.30 -4.88 -5.89
N ASP A 156 0.97 -3.89 -5.33
CA ASP A 156 2.37 -3.61 -5.64
C ASP A 156 3.30 -3.91 -4.47
N SER A 157 4.56 -4.11 -4.80
CA SER A 157 5.67 -4.16 -3.87
C SER A 157 6.99 -3.89 -4.60
N SER A 158 8.08 -3.92 -3.86
CA SER A 158 9.43 -3.82 -4.40
C SER A 158 10.31 -4.95 -3.87
N ASP A 159 11.19 -5.47 -4.73
CA ASP A 159 12.29 -6.32 -4.28
C ASP A 159 13.44 -5.42 -3.81
N ILE A 160 13.67 -5.38 -2.51
CA ILE A 160 14.70 -4.54 -1.90
C ILE A 160 16.06 -5.21 -1.75
N ILE A 161 16.27 -6.36 -2.43
CA ILE A 161 17.54 -7.09 -2.39
C ILE A 161 18.73 -6.21 -2.80
N TYR A 162 18.52 -5.20 -3.65
CA TYR A 162 19.55 -4.27 -4.09
C TYR A 162 20.12 -3.38 -2.98
N MET A 163 19.41 -3.23 -1.85
CA MET A 163 19.83 -2.43 -0.70
C MET A 163 20.90 -3.14 0.15
N PHE A 164 21.17 -4.42 -0.13
CA PHE A 164 22.13 -5.22 0.61
C PHE A 164 23.44 -5.33 -0.15
N ASP A 165 24.57 -5.35 0.60
CA ASP A 165 25.92 -5.41 0.03
C ASP A 165 26.13 -6.68 -0.80
N ASP A 166 26.93 -6.54 -1.86
CA ASP A 166 27.38 -7.67 -2.65
C ASP A 166 28.50 -8.41 -1.90
N ASP A 167 28.51 -9.74 -2.01
CA ASP A 167 29.65 -10.55 -1.58
C ASP A 167 30.66 -10.74 -2.74
N ASP A 168 31.85 -11.26 -2.41
CA ASP A 168 32.93 -11.47 -3.38
C ASP A 168 32.59 -12.50 -4.48
N ASP A 169 31.58 -13.34 -4.28
CA ASP A 169 31.10 -14.38 -5.18
C ASP A 169 29.86 -13.98 -5.98
N GLY A 170 29.41 -12.73 -5.87
CA GLY A 170 28.23 -12.18 -6.56
C GLY A 170 26.89 -12.50 -5.90
N GLY A 171 26.90 -12.96 -4.64
CA GLY A 171 25.72 -13.08 -3.79
C GLY A 171 25.41 -11.77 -3.08
N LYS A 172 24.42 -11.82 -2.18
CA LYS A 172 24.02 -10.69 -1.34
C LYS A 172 24.12 -11.04 0.14
N TRP A 173 24.69 -10.15 0.93
CA TRP A 173 24.70 -10.26 2.37
C TRP A 173 23.33 -9.87 2.93
N ILE A 174 22.45 -10.86 3.14
CA ILE A 174 21.12 -10.67 3.73
C ILE A 174 21.11 -11.14 5.18
N PRO A 175 20.20 -10.64 6.05
CA PRO A 175 20.03 -11.14 7.41
C PRO A 175 19.81 -12.65 7.42
N ALA A 176 20.48 -13.34 8.34
CA ALA A 176 20.35 -14.79 8.49
C ALA A 176 19.02 -15.19 9.16
N ASP A 177 18.44 -14.28 9.92
CA ASP A 177 17.20 -14.49 10.66
C ASP A 177 16.08 -13.72 9.99
N GLY A 178 15.10 -14.44 9.43
CA GLY A 178 13.91 -13.85 8.82
C GLY A 178 14.02 -13.61 7.31
N TYR A 179 13.03 -12.95 6.77
CA TYR A 179 12.96 -12.55 5.37
C TYR A 179 13.54 -11.14 5.21
N TYR A 180 14.42 -10.92 4.24
CA TYR A 180 15.16 -9.66 4.06
C TYR A 180 14.27 -8.43 3.82
N GLY A 181 13.03 -8.62 3.41
CA GLY A 181 12.05 -7.54 3.20
C GLY A 181 11.18 -7.23 4.42
N GLU A 182 11.39 -7.90 5.57
CA GLU A 182 10.73 -7.55 6.83
C GLU A 182 11.50 -6.41 7.52
N LEU A 183 10.96 -5.21 7.48
CA LEU A 183 11.57 -4.01 8.06
C LEU A 183 10.73 -3.47 9.22
N THR A 184 11.39 -2.70 10.09
CA THR A 184 10.68 -1.75 10.94
C THR A 184 10.74 -0.36 10.34
N PHE A 185 9.64 0.36 10.43
CA PHE A 185 9.45 1.71 9.90
C PHE A 185 9.22 2.69 11.04
N SER A 186 9.83 3.86 10.95
CA SER A 186 9.61 4.98 11.87
C SER A 186 9.17 6.21 11.08
N ILE A 187 8.24 6.97 11.64
CA ILE A 187 7.73 8.22 11.04
C ILE A 187 7.89 9.34 12.05
N THR A 188 8.48 10.44 11.59
CA THR A 188 8.57 11.69 12.37
C THR A 188 7.83 12.81 11.64
N TYR A 189 7.02 13.58 12.36
CA TYR A 189 6.30 14.74 11.87
C TYR A 189 6.30 15.86 12.89
N LYS A 190 6.74 17.06 12.51
CA LYS A 190 6.82 18.25 13.37
C LYS A 190 7.54 17.98 14.70
N GLY A 191 8.62 17.21 14.62
CA GLY A 191 9.46 16.87 15.78
C GLY A 191 8.90 15.76 16.70
N ASP A 192 7.71 15.25 16.45
CA ASP A 192 7.15 14.07 17.11
C ASP A 192 7.49 12.81 16.31
N THR A 193 7.90 11.75 16.97
CA THR A 193 8.17 10.43 16.33
C THR A 193 7.13 9.40 16.81
N GLU A 194 6.66 8.58 15.88
CA GLU A 194 5.78 7.45 16.15
C GLU A 194 6.57 6.24 16.66
N ALA A 195 5.90 5.34 17.37
CA ALA A 195 6.51 4.05 17.68
C ALA A 195 6.76 3.27 16.38
N GLU A 196 7.90 2.59 16.31
CA GLU A 196 8.23 1.72 15.18
C GLU A 196 7.12 0.69 14.92
N PHE A 197 6.91 0.37 13.64
CA PHE A 197 5.95 -0.64 13.21
C PHE A 197 6.54 -1.50 12.08
N ASP A 198 6.06 -2.74 12.00
CA ASP A 198 6.48 -3.68 10.98
C ASP A 198 5.96 -3.26 9.61
N TRP A 199 6.81 -3.37 8.57
CA TRP A 199 6.50 -3.06 7.18
C TRP A 199 7.17 -4.07 6.27
N LEU A 200 6.42 -4.64 5.31
CA LEU A 200 6.87 -5.73 4.47
C LEU A 200 7.06 -5.30 3.03
N TYR A 201 8.27 -5.49 2.52
CA TYR A 201 8.57 -5.51 1.09
C TYR A 201 8.66 -6.96 0.62
N LEU A 202 8.00 -7.32 -0.47
CA LEU A 202 8.05 -8.67 -1.01
C LEU A 202 8.65 -8.68 -2.40
N ASP A 203 9.58 -9.61 -2.67
CA ASP A 203 9.90 -9.98 -4.04
C ASP A 203 8.70 -10.68 -4.71
N TYR A 204 8.65 -10.59 -6.07
CA TYR A 204 7.53 -11.14 -6.82
C TYR A 204 7.35 -12.65 -6.63
N ASN A 205 8.43 -13.43 -6.57
CA ASN A 205 8.35 -14.88 -6.44
C ASN A 205 7.75 -15.29 -5.09
N THR A 206 8.13 -14.60 -4.03
CA THR A 206 7.57 -14.83 -2.69
C THR A 206 6.08 -14.50 -2.64
N LEU A 207 5.66 -13.37 -3.24
CA LEU A 207 4.24 -13.04 -3.36
C LEU A 207 3.49 -14.08 -4.19
N GLN A 208 4.02 -14.49 -5.35
CA GLN A 208 3.40 -15.47 -6.25
C GLN A 208 3.20 -16.82 -5.56
N ASN A 209 4.24 -17.32 -4.86
CA ASN A 209 4.15 -18.56 -4.13
C ASN A 209 3.09 -18.52 -3.02
N ALA A 210 3.04 -17.40 -2.28
CA ALA A 210 2.03 -17.19 -1.25
C ALA A 210 0.61 -17.11 -1.87
N ALA A 211 0.45 -16.44 -3.00
CA ALA A 211 -0.82 -16.34 -3.73
C ALA A 211 -1.32 -17.73 -4.13
N TYR A 212 -0.48 -18.55 -4.77
CA TYR A 212 -0.83 -19.93 -5.16
C TYR A 212 -1.20 -20.80 -3.96
N ALA A 213 -0.43 -20.71 -2.88
CA ALA A 213 -0.73 -21.46 -1.65
C ALA A 213 -2.09 -21.08 -1.02
N ASN A 214 -2.59 -19.88 -1.33
CA ASN A 214 -3.88 -19.37 -0.86
C ASN A 214 -5.00 -19.44 -1.92
N GLY A 215 -4.72 -20.13 -3.07
CA GLY A 215 -5.70 -20.39 -4.11
C GLY A 215 -6.06 -19.17 -4.95
N PHE A 216 -5.08 -18.32 -5.19
CA PHE A 216 -5.12 -17.28 -6.22
C PHE A 216 -4.25 -17.70 -7.41
N GLU A 217 -4.61 -17.27 -8.60
CA GLU A 217 -3.68 -17.09 -9.70
C GLU A 217 -2.93 -15.75 -9.49
N CYS A 218 -1.65 -15.69 -9.90
CA CYS A 218 -0.82 -14.49 -9.75
C CYS A 218 -0.12 -14.17 -11.06
N GLU A 219 -0.39 -12.97 -11.58
CA GLU A 219 0.17 -12.45 -12.82
C GLU A 219 1.06 -11.24 -12.53
N LEU A 220 2.29 -11.23 -13.05
CA LEU A 220 3.14 -10.05 -13.09
C LEU A 220 2.62 -9.13 -14.19
N VAL A 221 2.00 -8.01 -13.81
CA VAL A 221 1.37 -7.08 -14.75
C VAL A 221 2.36 -6.11 -15.33
N LEU A 222 3.23 -5.55 -14.50
CA LEU A 222 4.22 -4.54 -14.86
C LEU A 222 5.38 -4.56 -13.89
N GLU A 223 6.60 -4.44 -14.38
CA GLU A 223 7.79 -4.14 -13.60
C GLU A 223 8.11 -2.65 -13.77
N GLY A 224 8.41 -1.98 -12.67
CA GLY A 224 8.83 -0.59 -12.66
C GLY A 224 10.34 -0.42 -12.80
N ALA A 225 10.81 0.81 -12.73
CA ALA A 225 12.21 1.14 -12.97
C ALA A 225 13.12 0.88 -11.76
N HIS A 226 12.57 0.69 -10.57
CA HIS A 226 13.29 0.60 -9.30
C HIS A 226 12.97 -0.69 -8.53
N PHE A 227 12.99 -1.84 -9.24
CA PHE A 227 12.67 -3.17 -8.67
C PHE A 227 11.26 -3.29 -8.07
N ASP A 228 10.42 -2.31 -8.33
CA ASP A 228 9.01 -2.30 -8.00
C ASP A 228 8.20 -3.05 -9.06
N TYR A 229 7.09 -3.61 -8.68
CA TYR A 229 6.22 -4.37 -9.59
C TYR A 229 4.74 -4.24 -9.18
N LEU A 230 3.87 -4.41 -10.18
CA LEU A 230 2.43 -4.60 -9.99
C LEU A 230 2.08 -6.06 -10.25
N ALA A 231 1.44 -6.70 -9.29
CA ALA A 231 0.85 -8.02 -9.44
C ALA A 231 -0.68 -7.95 -9.45
N LYS A 232 -1.29 -8.85 -10.23
CA LYS A 232 -2.73 -9.11 -10.21
C LYS A 232 -2.97 -10.51 -9.65
N LEU A 233 -3.73 -10.59 -8.55
CA LEU A 233 -4.20 -11.84 -7.99
C LEU A 233 -5.66 -12.03 -8.37
N SER A 234 -6.03 -13.20 -8.90
CA SER A 234 -7.40 -13.52 -9.33
C SER A 234 -7.88 -14.87 -8.79
N ILE A 235 -9.20 -15.05 -8.66
CA ILE A 235 -9.85 -16.27 -8.15
C ILE A 235 -10.81 -16.86 -9.18
#